data_15da3539423966c46a51e978f8643809
#
_entry.id   15da3539423966c46a51e978f8643809
#
_cell.length_a   1.000
_cell.length_b   1.000
_cell.length_c   1.000
_cell.angle_alpha   90.00
_cell.angle_beta   90.00
_cell.angle_gamma   90.00
#
_symmetry.space_group_name_H-M   'P 1'
#
loop_
_entity.id
_entity.type
_entity.pdbx_description
1 polymer ?
#
loop_
_entity_poly.entity_id
_entity_poly.type
_entity_poly.pdbx_seq_one_letter_code
_entity_poly.pdbx_strand_id
1 'polypeptide(L)'
;ELILASFRQAHTKTIDEMKKAAPNAKILFVSPDNDHYLSSIKSHTSTIGKIFNKENEANDLNKKLEQQVTETKKSINHDSVLFLVVDDKGIKAFSSNGRFGGFLNKDLGIKHVDKNMKDNSAGNNINYEYLNKVNPDKIFVIDRTKNGTDNKKPSILQNKVIENVKAIKNHQVYQFESNAWYFGEGGNQLTIEQLKRIKDAFQK
;
A
#
# COMPACT_ATOMS: atom_id res chain seq x y z
N GLU A 1 31.21 -0.42 -0.33
CA GLU A 1 30.02 -0.31 -1.17
C GLU A 1 28.78 -0.84 -0.45
N LEU A 2 27.60 -0.31 -0.78
CA LEU A 2 26.32 -0.67 -0.17
C LEU A 2 25.29 -0.96 -1.28
N ILE A 3 24.58 -2.08 -1.14
CA ILE A 3 23.42 -2.42 -1.96
C ILE A 3 22.17 -2.31 -1.09
N LEU A 4 21.23 -1.45 -1.50
CA LEU A 4 19.90 -1.41 -0.91
C LEU A 4 19.00 -2.35 -1.68
N ALA A 5 18.39 -3.32 -0.99
CA ALA A 5 17.57 -4.37 -1.58
C ALA A 5 16.18 -4.39 -0.96
N SER A 6 15.19 -4.83 -1.73
CA SER A 6 13.82 -5.01 -1.27
C SER A 6 13.45 -6.49 -1.16
N PHE A 7 12.23 -6.79 -0.72
CA PHE A 7 11.73 -8.17 -0.66
C PHE A 7 11.76 -8.86 -2.03
N ARG A 8 11.73 -8.12 -3.13
CA ARG A 8 11.80 -8.67 -4.49
C ARG A 8 13.14 -9.34 -4.77
N GLN A 9 14.20 -8.90 -4.08
CA GLN A 9 15.53 -9.47 -4.16
C GLN A 9 15.84 -10.47 -3.03
N ALA A 10 14.91 -10.69 -2.10
CA ALA A 10 15.10 -11.54 -0.91
C ALA A 10 15.06 -13.06 -1.21
N HIS A 11 15.51 -13.48 -2.38
CA HIS A 11 15.65 -14.87 -2.76
C HIS A 11 17.12 -15.29 -2.67
N THR A 12 17.39 -16.47 -2.08
CA THR A 12 18.74 -16.98 -1.84
C THR A 12 19.63 -16.89 -3.10
N LYS A 13 19.11 -17.34 -4.25
CA LYS A 13 19.84 -17.27 -5.52
C LYS A 13 20.23 -15.84 -5.90
N THR A 14 19.32 -14.88 -5.79
CA THR A 14 19.59 -13.48 -6.11
C THR A 14 20.61 -12.87 -5.16
N ILE A 15 20.53 -13.19 -3.86
CA ILE A 15 21.51 -12.74 -2.86
C ILE A 15 22.90 -13.29 -3.17
N ASP A 16 23.00 -14.57 -3.53
CA ASP A 16 24.28 -15.22 -3.87
C ASP A 16 24.87 -14.62 -5.15
N GLU A 17 24.04 -14.31 -6.14
CA GLU A 17 24.48 -13.62 -7.37
C GLU A 17 25.00 -12.20 -7.06
N MET A 18 24.30 -11.45 -6.21
CA MET A 18 24.78 -10.13 -5.75
C MET A 18 26.11 -10.20 -5.02
N LYS A 19 26.29 -11.18 -4.12
CA LYS A 19 27.54 -11.39 -3.39
C LYS A 19 28.68 -11.79 -4.30
N LYS A 20 28.43 -12.58 -5.35
CA LYS A 20 29.42 -12.94 -6.35
C LYS A 20 29.84 -11.74 -7.20
N ALA A 21 28.86 -10.93 -7.64
CA ALA A 21 29.10 -9.76 -8.47
C ALA A 21 29.80 -8.61 -7.71
N ALA A 22 29.49 -8.46 -6.41
CA ALA A 22 30.01 -7.40 -5.55
C ALA A 22 30.43 -7.96 -4.17
N PRO A 23 31.53 -8.73 -4.09
CA PRO A 23 31.90 -9.49 -2.87
C PRO A 23 32.21 -8.59 -1.67
N ASN A 24 32.62 -7.36 -1.90
CA ASN A 24 32.94 -6.38 -0.85
C ASN A 24 31.76 -5.49 -0.47
N ALA A 25 30.62 -5.59 -1.17
CA ALA A 25 29.44 -4.80 -0.86
C ALA A 25 28.66 -5.39 0.34
N LYS A 26 28.13 -4.52 1.17
CA LYS A 26 27.14 -4.89 2.19
C LYS A 26 25.73 -4.78 1.59
N ILE A 27 24.86 -5.74 1.91
CA ILE A 27 23.45 -5.74 1.47
C ILE A 27 22.59 -5.35 2.64
N LEU A 28 21.81 -4.29 2.46
CA LEU A 28 20.82 -3.83 3.43
C LEU A 28 19.41 -3.98 2.83
N PHE A 29 18.55 -4.76 3.48
CA PHE A 29 17.14 -4.87 3.11
C PHE A 29 16.35 -3.74 3.74
N VAL A 30 15.61 -3.01 2.89
CA VAL A 30 14.84 -1.81 3.30
C VAL A 30 13.35 -1.92 2.99
N SER A 31 12.86 -3.15 2.80
CA SER A 31 11.42 -3.38 2.63
C SER A 31 10.66 -3.09 3.91
N PRO A 32 9.49 -2.48 3.81
CA PRO A 32 8.66 -2.27 4.99
C PRO A 32 8.22 -3.61 5.60
N ASP A 33 8.11 -3.63 6.90
CA ASP A 33 7.44 -4.70 7.64
C ASP A 33 5.93 -4.47 7.57
N ASN A 34 5.20 -5.40 6.97
CA ASN A 34 3.75 -5.28 6.83
C ASN A 34 2.98 -5.31 8.17
N ASP A 35 3.57 -5.85 9.23
CA ASP A 35 2.95 -5.86 10.56
C ASP A 35 3.24 -4.58 11.35
N HIS A 36 4.31 -3.86 10.98
CA HIS A 36 4.78 -2.64 11.62
C HIS A 36 5.21 -1.61 10.57
N TYR A 37 4.33 -1.31 9.60
CA TYR A 37 4.70 -0.60 8.38
C TYR A 37 5.33 0.77 8.66
N LEU A 38 4.60 1.67 9.35
CA LEU A 38 5.08 3.03 9.62
C LEU A 38 6.34 3.07 10.49
N SER A 39 6.44 2.20 11.48
CA SER A 39 7.63 2.15 12.34
C SER A 39 8.85 1.62 11.59
N SER A 40 8.68 0.66 10.68
CA SER A 40 9.77 0.17 9.83
C SER A 40 10.28 1.24 8.85
N ILE A 41 9.38 2.03 8.25
CA ILE A 41 9.76 3.18 7.41
C ILE A 41 10.63 4.17 8.17
N LYS A 42 10.24 4.54 9.39
CA LYS A 42 11.02 5.45 10.23
C LYS A 42 12.39 4.87 10.60
N SER A 43 12.42 3.59 10.96
CA SER A 43 13.65 2.88 11.28
C SER A 43 14.62 2.83 10.09
N HIS A 44 14.14 2.49 8.90
CA HIS A 44 14.95 2.48 7.67
C HIS A 44 15.47 3.88 7.34
N THR A 45 14.62 4.92 7.44
CA THR A 45 15.02 6.31 7.25
C THR A 45 16.18 6.68 8.18
N SER A 46 16.05 6.36 9.50
CA SER A 46 17.10 6.64 10.48
C SER A 46 18.38 5.85 10.20
N THR A 47 18.28 4.59 9.79
CA THR A 47 19.44 3.74 9.45
C THR A 47 20.21 4.31 8.25
N ILE A 48 19.49 4.70 7.20
CA ILE A 48 20.07 5.33 6.01
C ILE A 48 20.72 6.66 6.38
N GLY A 49 20.06 7.48 7.22
CA GLY A 49 20.61 8.72 7.73
C GLY A 49 21.96 8.52 8.42
N LYS A 50 22.08 7.51 9.30
CA LYS A 50 23.35 7.17 9.98
C LYS A 50 24.43 6.71 9.01
N ILE A 51 24.10 5.88 8.03
CA ILE A 51 25.06 5.36 7.04
C ILE A 51 25.71 6.51 6.23
N PHE A 52 24.93 7.55 5.93
CA PHE A 52 25.36 8.65 5.08
C PHE A 52 25.66 9.95 5.85
N ASN A 53 25.73 9.92 7.19
CA ASN A 53 25.92 11.09 8.06
C ASN A 53 24.86 12.19 7.79
N LYS A 54 23.61 11.77 7.69
CA LYS A 54 22.42 12.59 7.39
C LYS A 54 21.33 12.44 8.45
N GLU A 55 21.72 12.32 9.72
CA GLU A 55 20.79 12.06 10.82
C GLU A 55 19.77 13.18 11.00
N ASN A 56 20.20 14.43 10.81
CA ASN A 56 19.30 15.58 10.93
C ASN A 56 18.21 15.55 9.86
N GLU A 57 18.58 15.30 8.61
CA GLU A 57 17.64 15.18 7.51
C GLU A 57 16.70 13.97 7.69
N ALA A 58 17.21 12.85 8.20
CA ALA A 58 16.40 11.67 8.52
C ALA A 58 15.39 11.95 9.63
N ASN A 59 15.81 12.66 10.69
CA ASN A 59 14.94 13.08 11.79
C ASN A 59 13.82 14.02 11.28
N ASP A 60 14.14 14.97 10.42
CA ASP A 60 13.16 15.90 9.86
C ASP A 60 12.14 15.18 8.96
N LEU A 61 12.59 14.22 8.15
CA LEU A 61 11.71 13.36 7.36
C LEU A 61 10.77 12.54 8.26
N ASN A 62 11.29 11.95 9.33
CA ASN A 62 10.48 11.18 10.27
C ASN A 62 9.45 12.06 11.00
N LYS A 63 9.79 13.28 11.39
CA LYS A 63 8.84 14.24 11.97
C LYS A 63 7.72 14.59 10.97
N LYS A 64 8.05 14.86 9.70
CA LYS A 64 7.05 15.13 8.65
C LYS A 64 6.13 13.94 8.44
N LEU A 65 6.66 12.72 8.45
CA LEU A 65 5.87 11.50 8.37
C LEU A 65 4.88 11.38 9.54
N GLU A 66 5.34 11.60 10.77
CA GLU A 66 4.49 11.54 11.97
C GLU A 66 3.39 12.60 11.97
N GLN A 67 3.69 13.82 11.52
CA GLN A 67 2.69 14.87 11.33
C GLN A 67 1.61 14.43 10.31
N GLN A 68 2.03 13.91 9.14
CA GLN A 68 1.10 13.45 8.13
C GLN A 68 0.26 12.26 8.60
N VAL A 69 0.84 11.32 9.36
CA VAL A 69 0.09 10.21 9.99
C VAL A 69 -1.00 10.76 10.91
N THR A 70 -0.65 11.71 11.76
CA THR A 70 -1.59 12.34 12.70
C THR A 70 -2.74 13.04 11.96
N GLU A 71 -2.44 13.81 10.92
CA GLU A 71 -3.46 14.48 10.10
C GLU A 71 -4.35 13.48 9.37
N THR A 72 -3.76 12.44 8.79
CA THR A 72 -4.52 11.41 8.09
C THR A 72 -5.46 10.67 9.04
N LYS A 73 -4.97 10.27 10.22
CA LYS A 73 -5.81 9.60 11.24
C LYS A 73 -7.02 10.44 11.68
N LYS A 74 -6.86 11.77 11.77
CA LYS A 74 -7.97 12.67 12.09
C LYS A 74 -9.07 12.71 11.02
N SER A 75 -8.74 12.42 9.76
CA SER A 75 -9.72 12.39 8.67
C SER A 75 -10.46 11.06 8.55
N ILE A 76 -9.90 9.97 9.10
CA ILE A 76 -10.50 8.64 9.02
C ILE A 76 -11.77 8.58 9.87
N ASN A 77 -12.85 8.15 9.24
CA ASN A 77 -14.15 7.94 9.87
C ASN A 77 -14.43 6.43 10.04
N HIS A 78 -15.68 6.07 10.26
CA HIS A 78 -16.11 4.67 10.46
C HIS A 78 -16.42 3.91 9.16
N ASP A 79 -16.19 4.51 8.00
CA ASP A 79 -16.41 3.86 6.70
C ASP A 79 -15.55 2.60 6.56
N SER A 80 -16.17 1.53 6.10
CA SER A 80 -15.46 0.29 5.77
C SER A 80 -14.80 0.41 4.40
N VAL A 81 -13.56 -0.06 4.31
CA VAL A 81 -12.76 0.00 3.10
C VAL A 81 -12.41 -1.39 2.61
N LEU A 82 -12.42 -1.58 1.29
CA LEU A 82 -11.84 -2.73 0.62
C LEU A 82 -10.72 -2.27 -0.32
N PHE A 83 -9.52 -2.83 -0.15
CA PHE A 83 -8.40 -2.55 -1.03
C PHE A 83 -8.34 -3.58 -2.16
N LEU A 84 -8.30 -3.09 -3.39
CA LEU A 84 -8.32 -3.91 -4.60
C LEU A 84 -7.09 -3.66 -5.48
N VAL A 85 -6.66 -4.70 -6.15
CA VAL A 85 -5.79 -4.61 -7.32
C VAL A 85 -6.53 -5.25 -8.49
N VAL A 86 -6.63 -4.51 -9.57
CA VAL A 86 -7.21 -4.98 -10.84
C VAL A 86 -6.09 -5.20 -11.84
N ASP A 87 -6.07 -6.34 -12.47
CA ASP A 87 -5.16 -6.67 -13.58
C ASP A 87 -5.92 -7.39 -14.70
N ASP A 88 -5.23 -7.79 -15.78
CA ASP A 88 -5.84 -8.50 -16.92
C ASP A 88 -6.43 -9.87 -16.53
N LYS A 89 -6.17 -10.36 -15.33
CA LYS A 89 -6.70 -11.63 -14.80
C LYS A 89 -7.93 -11.45 -13.92
N GLY A 90 -8.30 -10.21 -13.59
CA GLY A 90 -9.50 -9.90 -12.80
C GLY A 90 -9.25 -9.01 -11.58
N ILE A 91 -10.07 -9.21 -10.56
CA ILE A 91 -10.08 -8.41 -9.33
C ILE A 91 -9.48 -9.22 -8.19
N LYS A 92 -8.53 -8.62 -7.48
CA LYS A 92 -7.93 -9.17 -6.26
C LYS A 92 -8.19 -8.24 -5.09
N ALA A 93 -8.65 -8.81 -3.98
CA ALA A 93 -8.85 -8.11 -2.72
C ALA A 93 -7.77 -8.49 -1.70
N PHE A 94 -7.39 -7.55 -0.86
CA PHE A 94 -6.39 -7.72 0.19
C PHE A 94 -7.04 -7.67 1.57
N SER A 95 -6.53 -8.50 2.48
CA SER A 95 -7.03 -8.59 3.86
C SER A 95 -6.61 -7.39 4.71
N SER A 96 -7.10 -7.35 5.95
CA SER A 96 -6.69 -6.36 6.96
C SER A 96 -5.26 -6.56 7.48
N ASN A 97 -4.57 -7.61 7.04
CA ASN A 97 -3.20 -7.93 7.40
C ASN A 97 -2.30 -7.93 6.17
N GLY A 98 -1.00 -8.13 6.38
CA GLY A 98 -0.03 -8.27 5.30
C GLY A 98 0.08 -7.03 4.42
N ARG A 99 0.32 -7.26 3.14
CA ARG A 99 0.49 -6.19 2.15
C ARG A 99 -0.75 -5.30 2.09
N PHE A 100 -0.57 -3.98 2.10
CA PHE A 100 -1.58 -2.93 2.18
C PHE A 100 -2.38 -2.93 3.50
N GLY A 101 -2.87 -4.08 3.98
CA GLY A 101 -3.67 -4.18 5.18
C GLY A 101 -2.91 -3.77 6.45
N GLY A 102 -1.64 -4.16 6.58
CA GLY A 102 -0.81 -3.71 7.70
C GLY A 102 -0.75 -2.19 7.81
N PHE A 103 -0.51 -1.51 6.70
CA PHE A 103 -0.50 -0.05 6.65
C PHE A 103 -1.89 0.56 6.88
N LEU A 104 -2.89 0.14 6.11
CA LEU A 104 -4.22 0.76 6.14
C LEU A 104 -5.00 0.44 7.42
N ASN A 105 -5.01 -0.82 7.81
CA ASN A 105 -5.88 -1.29 8.90
C ASN A 105 -5.16 -1.31 10.25
N LYS A 106 -3.93 -1.84 10.33
CA LYS A 106 -3.21 -1.91 11.62
C LYS A 106 -2.65 -0.54 12.03
N ASP A 107 -1.89 0.11 11.15
CA ASP A 107 -1.21 1.36 11.50
C ASP A 107 -2.18 2.57 11.51
N LEU A 108 -3.08 2.68 10.53
CA LEU A 108 -3.99 3.82 10.42
C LEU A 108 -5.35 3.60 11.10
N GLY A 109 -5.72 2.35 11.39
CA GLY A 109 -6.99 2.02 12.02
C GLY A 109 -8.20 2.10 11.09
N ILE A 110 -8.00 2.06 9.77
CA ILE A 110 -9.09 2.04 8.80
C ILE A 110 -9.84 0.71 8.94
N LYS A 111 -11.17 0.77 8.98
CA LYS A 111 -12.02 -0.41 9.13
C LYS A 111 -12.01 -1.24 7.84
N HIS A 112 -11.58 -2.48 7.91
CA HIS A 112 -11.71 -3.42 6.80
C HIS A 112 -13.14 -3.95 6.70
N VAL A 113 -13.69 -4.06 5.47
CA VAL A 113 -15.07 -4.51 5.26
C VAL A 113 -15.28 -5.99 5.63
N ASP A 114 -14.29 -6.84 5.38
CA ASP A 114 -14.34 -8.28 5.68
C ASP A 114 -13.20 -8.70 6.62
N LYS A 115 -13.50 -8.78 7.91
CA LYS A 115 -12.52 -9.19 8.94
C LYS A 115 -12.08 -10.65 8.84
N ASN A 116 -12.81 -11.48 8.09
CA ASN A 116 -12.54 -12.90 7.95
C ASN A 116 -11.73 -13.24 6.68
N MET A 117 -11.43 -12.23 5.85
CA MET A 117 -10.60 -12.44 4.67
C MET A 117 -9.22 -12.96 5.08
N LYS A 118 -8.82 -14.11 4.53
CA LYS A 118 -7.50 -14.68 4.78
C LYS A 118 -6.41 -13.82 4.16
N ASP A 119 -5.28 -13.75 4.84
CA ASP A 119 -4.11 -13.08 4.29
C ASP A 119 -3.54 -13.86 3.11
N ASN A 120 -3.26 -13.14 2.03
CA ASN A 120 -2.62 -13.64 0.83
C ASN A 120 -1.79 -12.50 0.21
N SER A 121 -0.48 -12.64 0.20
CA SER A 121 0.44 -11.63 -0.32
C SER A 121 0.23 -11.31 -1.81
N ALA A 122 -0.33 -12.25 -2.58
CA ALA A 122 -0.71 -12.07 -3.98
C ALA A 122 -2.12 -11.48 -4.17
N GLY A 123 -2.88 -11.32 -3.07
CA GLY A 123 -4.29 -10.96 -3.07
C GLY A 123 -5.22 -12.16 -3.31
N ASN A 124 -6.44 -12.05 -2.84
CA ASN A 124 -7.50 -13.06 -3.02
C ASN A 124 -8.32 -12.72 -4.27
N ASN A 125 -8.43 -13.66 -5.21
CA ASN A 125 -9.32 -13.47 -6.36
C ASN A 125 -10.76 -13.37 -5.87
N ILE A 126 -11.47 -12.35 -6.31
CA ILE A 126 -12.88 -12.11 -5.98
C ILE A 126 -13.71 -11.89 -7.24
N ASN A 127 -15.01 -12.08 -7.10
CA ASN A 127 -16.00 -11.83 -8.12
C ASN A 127 -16.99 -10.73 -7.72
N TYR A 128 -17.92 -10.39 -8.57
CA TYR A 128 -18.95 -9.38 -8.31
C TYR A 128 -19.93 -9.77 -7.19
N GLU A 129 -20.22 -11.06 -7.03
CA GLU A 129 -21.05 -11.56 -5.94
C GLU A 129 -20.42 -11.29 -4.58
N TYR A 130 -19.11 -11.49 -4.49
CA TYR A 130 -18.38 -11.16 -3.27
C TYR A 130 -18.44 -9.65 -2.97
N LEU A 131 -18.26 -8.78 -3.97
CA LEU A 131 -18.36 -7.31 -3.79
C LEU A 131 -19.76 -6.91 -3.29
N ASN A 132 -20.81 -7.48 -3.89
CA ASN A 132 -22.19 -7.25 -3.43
C ASN A 132 -22.41 -7.73 -1.99
N LYS A 133 -21.87 -8.89 -1.63
CA LYS A 133 -22.00 -9.49 -0.29
C LYS A 133 -21.33 -8.64 0.79
N VAL A 134 -20.08 -8.21 0.58
CA VAL A 134 -19.33 -7.46 1.58
C VAL A 134 -19.71 -5.97 1.60
N ASN A 135 -20.14 -5.42 0.48
CA ASN A 135 -20.73 -4.10 0.32
C ASN A 135 -19.96 -2.96 1.02
N PRO A 136 -18.70 -2.70 0.64
CA PRO A 136 -17.85 -1.69 1.28
C PRO A 136 -18.38 -0.27 1.10
N ASP A 137 -18.12 0.59 2.07
CA ASP A 137 -18.45 2.02 1.98
C ASP A 137 -17.49 2.76 1.04
N LYS A 138 -16.21 2.33 1.00
CA LYS A 138 -15.18 2.85 0.09
C LYS A 138 -14.38 1.72 -0.56
N ILE A 139 -13.94 1.94 -1.78
CA ILE A 139 -13.01 1.07 -2.50
C ILE A 139 -11.74 1.86 -2.81
N PHE A 140 -10.59 1.36 -2.36
CA PHE A 140 -9.29 1.81 -2.81
C PHE A 140 -8.77 0.83 -3.84
N VAL A 141 -8.42 1.28 -5.03
CA VAL A 141 -8.07 0.40 -6.13
C VAL A 141 -6.80 0.83 -6.85
N ILE A 142 -5.94 -0.14 -7.14
CA ILE A 142 -4.82 -0.01 -8.07
C ILE A 142 -5.23 -0.70 -9.37
N ASP A 143 -5.28 0.05 -10.46
CA ASP A 143 -5.51 -0.51 -11.79
C ASP A 143 -4.16 -0.77 -12.47
N ARG A 144 -3.91 -2.04 -12.76
CA ARG A 144 -2.71 -2.54 -13.46
C ARG A 144 -3.02 -3.08 -14.85
N THR A 145 -4.21 -2.82 -15.36
CA THR A 145 -4.53 -3.13 -16.77
C THR A 145 -3.73 -2.22 -17.70
N LYS A 146 -3.59 -2.60 -18.96
CA LYS A 146 -2.84 -1.81 -19.96
C LYS A 146 -3.36 -0.38 -20.13
N ASN A 147 -4.60 -0.13 -19.77
CA ASN A 147 -5.27 1.17 -19.88
C ASN A 147 -5.37 1.91 -18.53
N GLY A 148 -4.71 1.41 -17.48
CA GLY A 148 -4.83 1.91 -16.10
C GLY A 148 -4.12 3.24 -15.79
N THR A 149 -3.66 3.97 -16.81
CA THR A 149 -2.97 5.26 -16.64
C THR A 149 -3.89 6.46 -16.47
N ASP A 150 -5.17 6.31 -16.77
CA ASP A 150 -6.17 7.37 -16.63
C ASP A 150 -6.83 7.28 -15.24
N ASN A 151 -7.04 8.41 -14.58
CA ASN A 151 -7.75 8.55 -13.28
C ASN A 151 -9.23 8.13 -13.32
N LYS A 152 -9.60 7.23 -14.22
CA LYS A 152 -10.95 6.69 -14.39
C LYS A 152 -11.10 5.39 -13.61
N LYS A 153 -12.29 5.15 -13.08
CA LYS A 153 -12.62 3.86 -12.45
C LYS A 153 -12.24 2.72 -13.41
N PRO A 154 -11.57 1.66 -12.92
CA PRO A 154 -11.30 0.49 -13.74
C PRO A 154 -12.57 0.01 -14.44
N SER A 155 -12.49 -0.32 -15.73
CA SER A 155 -13.65 -0.72 -16.52
C SER A 155 -14.40 -1.91 -15.90
N ILE A 156 -13.65 -2.83 -15.28
CA ILE A 156 -14.21 -3.99 -14.57
C ILE A 156 -15.11 -3.59 -13.38
N LEU A 157 -14.90 -2.41 -12.78
CA LEU A 157 -15.75 -1.89 -11.69
C LEU A 157 -16.94 -1.04 -12.20
N GLN A 158 -17.13 -0.94 -13.52
CA GLN A 158 -18.27 -0.24 -14.13
C GLN A 158 -19.42 -1.17 -14.49
N ASN A 159 -19.38 -2.41 -14.03
CA ASN A 159 -20.37 -3.43 -14.34
C ASN A 159 -21.70 -3.18 -13.59
N LYS A 160 -22.84 -3.31 -14.30
CA LYS A 160 -24.17 -3.13 -13.72
C LYS A 160 -24.48 -4.09 -12.56
N VAL A 161 -23.88 -5.28 -12.55
CA VAL A 161 -24.06 -6.26 -11.46
C VAL A 161 -23.69 -5.69 -10.09
N ILE A 162 -22.76 -4.74 -10.03
CA ILE A 162 -22.26 -4.14 -8.78
C ILE A 162 -22.65 -2.66 -8.61
N GLU A 163 -23.57 -2.14 -9.43
CA GLU A 163 -23.98 -0.73 -9.37
C GLU A 163 -24.57 -0.33 -8.00
N ASN A 164 -25.14 -1.27 -7.27
CA ASN A 164 -25.73 -1.07 -5.95
C ASN A 164 -24.74 -1.24 -4.78
N VAL A 165 -23.49 -1.63 -5.03
CA VAL A 165 -22.44 -1.63 -4.00
C VAL A 165 -22.24 -0.19 -3.53
N LYS A 166 -22.31 0.05 -2.22
CA LYS A 166 -22.29 1.40 -1.62
C LYS A 166 -21.17 2.28 -2.17
N ALA A 167 -19.94 1.76 -2.22
CA ALA A 167 -18.79 2.49 -2.75
C ALA A 167 -18.99 2.93 -4.21
N ILE A 168 -19.62 2.10 -5.03
CA ILE A 168 -19.87 2.39 -6.46
C ILE A 168 -21.01 3.36 -6.61
N LYS A 169 -22.14 3.09 -5.95
CA LYS A 169 -23.36 3.92 -5.97
C LYS A 169 -23.09 5.35 -5.48
N ASN A 170 -22.25 5.49 -4.45
CA ASN A 170 -21.96 6.77 -3.81
C ASN A 170 -20.68 7.44 -4.37
N HIS A 171 -20.12 6.93 -5.48
CA HIS A 171 -18.90 7.45 -6.10
C HIS A 171 -17.67 7.45 -5.16
N GLN A 172 -17.60 6.50 -4.23
CA GLN A 172 -16.53 6.34 -3.25
C GLN A 172 -15.49 5.29 -3.70
N VAL A 173 -15.13 5.31 -4.98
CA VAL A 173 -14.05 4.48 -5.56
C VAL A 173 -12.86 5.38 -5.87
N TYR A 174 -11.74 5.15 -5.19
CA TYR A 174 -10.54 5.95 -5.28
C TYR A 174 -9.43 5.15 -5.94
N GLN A 175 -8.99 5.62 -7.11
CA GLN A 175 -7.88 5.01 -7.81
C GLN A 175 -6.56 5.53 -7.26
N PHE A 176 -5.65 4.60 -6.94
CA PHE A 176 -4.30 4.87 -6.46
C PHE A 176 -3.29 4.50 -7.55
N GLU A 177 -2.24 5.29 -7.67
CA GLU A 177 -1.23 5.12 -8.69
C GLU A 177 -0.41 3.85 -8.49
N SER A 178 -0.31 3.03 -9.53
CA SER A 178 0.40 1.75 -9.49
C SER A 178 1.88 1.91 -9.10
N ASN A 179 2.56 2.93 -9.60
CA ASN A 179 3.97 3.17 -9.27
C ASN A 179 4.17 3.46 -7.78
N ALA A 180 3.31 4.28 -7.19
CA ALA A 180 3.41 4.66 -5.78
C ALA A 180 2.97 3.54 -4.83
N TRP A 181 1.99 2.71 -5.22
CA TRP A 181 1.36 1.77 -4.31
C TRP A 181 1.73 0.31 -4.55
N TYR A 182 1.91 -0.08 -5.81
CA TYR A 182 2.22 -1.47 -6.14
C TYR A 182 3.72 -1.71 -6.30
N PHE A 183 4.43 -0.79 -6.94
CA PHE A 183 5.86 -0.91 -7.20
C PHE A 183 6.71 -0.14 -6.20
N GLY A 184 6.17 0.91 -5.59
CA GLY A 184 6.82 1.66 -4.52
C GLY A 184 7.02 0.80 -3.27
N GLU A 185 8.23 0.77 -2.75
CA GLU A 185 8.64 -0.08 -1.64
C GLU A 185 9.08 0.74 -0.44
N GLY A 186 8.14 1.50 0.12
CA GLY A 186 8.27 2.03 1.46
C GLY A 186 9.32 3.12 1.69
N GLY A 187 9.45 4.08 0.79
CA GLY A 187 10.22 5.29 1.09
C GLY A 187 9.45 6.27 1.97
N ASN A 188 10.14 7.01 2.84
CA ASN A 188 9.52 7.97 3.77
C ASN A 188 8.65 9.00 3.03
N GLN A 189 9.20 9.69 2.03
CA GLN A 189 8.48 10.70 1.24
C GLN A 189 7.30 10.09 0.47
N LEU A 190 7.49 8.90 -0.10
CA LEU A 190 6.42 8.19 -0.79
C LEU A 190 5.26 7.84 0.16
N THR A 191 5.58 7.41 1.38
CA THR A 191 4.58 7.12 2.41
C THR A 191 3.80 8.37 2.80
N ILE A 192 4.45 9.54 2.87
CA ILE A 192 3.76 10.83 3.08
C ILE A 192 2.76 11.11 1.97
N GLU A 193 3.12 10.90 0.70
CA GLU A 193 2.20 11.08 -0.44
C GLU A 193 1.04 10.07 -0.40
N GLN A 194 1.31 8.82 -0.06
CA GLN A 194 0.27 7.80 0.14
C GLN A 194 -0.72 8.23 1.24
N LEU A 195 -0.22 8.74 2.38
CA LEU A 195 -1.05 9.24 3.48
C LEU A 195 -1.93 10.42 3.06
N LYS A 196 -1.41 11.36 2.27
CA LYS A 196 -2.20 12.48 1.73
C LYS A 196 -3.34 11.97 0.86
N ARG A 197 -3.10 11.00 -0.03
CA ARG A 197 -4.14 10.40 -0.88
C ARG A 197 -5.21 9.68 -0.06
N ILE A 198 -4.84 8.99 1.01
CA ILE A 198 -5.80 8.39 1.96
C ILE A 198 -6.62 9.48 2.63
N LYS A 199 -5.98 10.54 3.15
CA LYS A 199 -6.66 11.69 3.78
C LYS A 199 -7.71 12.28 2.83
N ASP A 200 -7.34 12.56 1.58
CA ASP A 200 -8.25 13.10 0.55
C ASP A 200 -9.45 12.20 0.29
N ALA A 201 -9.26 10.88 0.33
CA ALA A 201 -10.34 9.90 0.15
C ALA A 201 -11.36 9.88 1.30
N PHE A 202 -10.99 10.34 2.49
CA PHE A 202 -11.90 10.45 3.64
C PHE A 202 -12.50 11.86 3.82
N GLN A 203 -12.00 12.86 3.12
CA GLN A 203 -12.51 14.23 3.17
C GLN A 203 -13.57 14.54 2.09
N LYS A 204 -13.76 13.62 1.16
CA LYS A 204 -14.77 13.69 0.08
C LYS A 204 -15.94 12.80 0.43
#